data_41b6282a4f0a104ffb5af210a773631a
#
_entry.id   41b6282a4f0a104ffb5af210a773631a
#
_cell.length_a   1.000
_cell.length_b   1.000
_cell.length_c   1.000
_cell.angle_alpha   90.00
_cell.angle_beta   90.00
_cell.angle_gamma   90.00
#
_symmetry.space_group_name_H-M   'P 1'
#
loop_
_entity.id
_entity.type
_entity.pdbx_description
1 polymer ?
#
loop_
_entity_poly.entity_id
_entity_poly.type
_entity_poly.pdbx_seq_one_letter_code
_entity_poly.pdbx_strand_id
1 'polypeptide(L)'
;MQPANILVADDDAVARDLLAEFLKKDGYTVEAFASGEEVIARGRLGQVDLVLTDIRMGAVDGLTVLREFKRMSPDTAVVVLTSFGSLEGAIEAIKQGAYDYLAKPFKKEDIKLVVKRSLDHCRLIRENARFREELRSKDTWSPLVGSSPAMLEVYTLVARVTESKSTVLLQ
;
A
#
# COMPACT_ATOMS: atom_id res chain seq x y z
N MET A 1 -7.54 -11.99 -11.21
CA MET A 1 -6.78 -11.05 -10.35
C MET A 1 -5.41 -11.67 -10.12
N GLN A 2 -4.34 -10.89 -10.27
CA GLN A 2 -3.00 -11.38 -9.92
C GLN A 2 -2.93 -11.59 -8.40
N PRO A 3 -2.27 -12.64 -7.92
CA PRO A 3 -2.06 -12.84 -6.49
C PRO A 3 -1.26 -11.68 -5.90
N ALA A 4 -1.59 -11.27 -4.68
CA ALA A 4 -0.86 -10.20 -4.01
C ALA A 4 0.56 -10.63 -3.66
N ASN A 5 1.51 -9.70 -3.81
CA ASN A 5 2.93 -9.91 -3.51
C ASN A 5 3.23 -9.53 -2.06
N ILE A 6 3.61 -10.50 -1.25
CA ILE A 6 3.89 -10.36 0.17
C ILE A 6 5.37 -10.66 0.44
N LEU A 7 6.03 -9.76 1.15
CA LEU A 7 7.36 -10.02 1.68
C LEU A 7 7.28 -10.34 3.17
N VAL A 8 8.05 -11.34 3.58
CA VAL A 8 8.18 -11.76 4.99
C VAL A 8 9.63 -11.58 5.41
N ALA A 9 9.87 -10.85 6.50
CA ALA A 9 11.18 -10.68 7.11
C ALA A 9 11.16 -11.15 8.55
N ASP A 10 11.97 -12.15 8.86
CA ASP A 10 12.10 -12.70 10.21
C ASP A 10 13.45 -13.44 10.30
N ASP A 11 14.26 -13.19 11.30
CA ASP A 11 15.52 -13.88 11.50
C ASP A 11 15.34 -15.31 12.06
N ASP A 12 14.19 -15.57 12.71
CA ASP A 12 13.80 -16.93 13.09
C ASP A 12 13.33 -17.70 11.86
N ALA A 13 14.13 -18.67 11.41
CA ALA A 13 13.83 -19.50 10.25
C ALA A 13 12.50 -20.27 10.39
N VAL A 14 12.18 -20.77 11.58
CA VAL A 14 10.95 -21.54 11.82
C VAL A 14 9.72 -20.66 11.68
N ALA A 15 9.71 -19.49 12.31
CA ALA A 15 8.62 -18.53 12.24
C ALA A 15 8.44 -18.03 10.82
N ARG A 16 9.53 -17.67 10.14
CA ARG A 16 9.56 -17.22 8.75
C ARG A 16 8.98 -18.23 7.78
N ASP A 17 9.46 -19.47 7.83
CA ASP A 17 9.04 -20.51 6.90
C ASP A 17 7.58 -20.92 7.12
N LEU A 18 7.15 -21.01 8.39
CA LEU A 18 5.75 -21.29 8.76
C LEU A 18 4.82 -20.21 8.22
N LEU A 19 5.17 -18.93 8.41
CA LEU A 19 4.38 -17.81 7.94
C LEU A 19 4.30 -17.78 6.42
N ALA A 20 5.42 -17.99 5.73
CA ALA A 20 5.49 -18.05 4.28
C ALA A 20 4.63 -19.22 3.72
N GLU A 21 4.69 -20.39 4.36
CA GLU A 21 3.88 -21.54 3.95
C GLU A 21 2.38 -21.28 4.10
N PHE A 22 1.95 -20.67 5.21
CA PHE A 22 0.54 -20.32 5.42
C PHE A 22 0.02 -19.38 4.35
N LEU A 23 0.78 -18.34 4.05
CA LEU A 23 0.38 -17.35 3.06
C LEU A 23 0.37 -17.91 1.63
N LYS A 24 1.33 -18.76 1.28
CA LYS A 24 1.35 -19.44 -0.02
C LYS A 24 0.14 -20.39 -0.18
N LYS A 25 -0.25 -21.09 0.88
CA LYS A 25 -1.47 -21.94 0.89
C LYS A 25 -2.77 -21.15 0.71
N ASP A 26 -2.79 -19.90 1.18
CA ASP A 26 -3.92 -18.97 0.99
C ASP A 26 -3.90 -18.29 -0.40
N GLY A 27 -2.94 -18.63 -1.28
CA GLY A 27 -2.89 -18.21 -2.69
C GLY A 27 -2.10 -16.92 -2.95
N TYR A 28 -1.30 -16.44 -2.00
CA TYR A 28 -0.45 -15.26 -2.19
C TYR A 28 0.91 -15.61 -2.80
N THR A 29 1.52 -14.67 -3.50
CA THR A 29 2.92 -14.76 -3.90
C THR A 29 3.78 -14.28 -2.74
N VAL A 30 4.65 -15.15 -2.20
CA VAL A 30 5.39 -14.86 -0.97
C VAL A 30 6.88 -15.08 -1.18
N GLU A 31 7.66 -14.06 -0.85
CA GLU A 31 9.11 -14.09 -0.74
C GLU A 31 9.52 -13.89 0.72
N ALA A 32 10.43 -14.70 1.22
CA ALA A 32 10.83 -14.70 2.62
C ALA A 32 12.34 -14.43 2.76
N PHE A 33 12.70 -13.58 3.71
CA PHE A 33 14.05 -13.05 3.92
C PHE A 33 14.44 -13.15 5.38
N ALA A 34 15.73 -13.36 5.63
CA ALA A 34 16.27 -13.48 6.98
C ALA A 34 16.70 -12.13 7.58
N SER A 35 16.73 -11.07 6.78
CA SER A 35 17.21 -9.76 7.22
C SER A 35 16.40 -8.60 6.64
N GLY A 36 16.44 -7.46 7.34
CA GLY A 36 15.79 -6.23 6.88
C GLY A 36 16.43 -5.65 5.62
N GLU A 37 17.76 -5.82 5.46
CA GLU A 37 18.49 -5.36 4.28
C GLU A 37 17.99 -6.02 3.01
N GLU A 38 17.82 -7.35 3.05
CA GLU A 38 17.33 -8.13 1.89
C GLU A 38 15.92 -7.70 1.49
N VAL A 39 15.02 -7.52 2.45
CA VAL A 39 13.65 -7.07 2.22
C VAL A 39 13.63 -5.67 1.61
N ILE A 40 14.42 -4.73 2.12
CA ILE A 40 14.51 -3.38 1.56
C ILE A 40 15.07 -3.43 0.14
N ALA A 41 16.13 -4.22 -0.10
CA ALA A 41 16.72 -4.38 -1.43
C ALA A 41 15.68 -4.93 -2.42
N ARG A 42 14.92 -5.96 -2.01
CA ARG A 42 13.84 -6.53 -2.83
C ARG A 42 12.71 -5.53 -3.09
N GLY A 43 12.33 -4.74 -2.09
CA GLY A 43 11.28 -3.71 -2.22
C GLY A 43 11.60 -2.64 -3.27
N ARG A 44 12.87 -2.35 -3.51
CA ARG A 44 13.33 -1.41 -4.55
C ARG A 44 13.19 -1.96 -5.97
N LEU A 45 13.08 -3.26 -6.14
CA LEU A 45 13.06 -3.93 -7.45
C LEU A 45 11.67 -4.08 -8.07
N GLY A 46 10.60 -3.83 -7.31
CA GLY A 46 9.26 -4.01 -7.86
C GLY A 46 8.13 -3.80 -6.87
N GLN A 47 6.92 -4.01 -7.37
CA GLN A 47 5.71 -3.77 -6.63
C GLN A 47 5.54 -4.79 -5.50
N VAL A 48 5.32 -4.29 -4.29
CA VAL A 48 5.04 -5.05 -3.07
C VAL A 48 3.70 -4.56 -2.52
N ASP A 49 2.82 -5.49 -2.16
CA ASP A 49 1.50 -5.17 -1.62
C ASP A 49 1.53 -5.11 -0.09
N LEU A 50 2.26 -6.03 0.53
CA LEU A 50 2.34 -6.16 1.98
C LEU A 50 3.74 -6.59 2.41
N VAL A 51 4.22 -6.04 3.50
CA VAL A 51 5.43 -6.48 4.21
C VAL A 51 5.03 -6.93 5.61
N LEU A 52 5.42 -8.14 5.99
CA LEU A 52 5.38 -8.66 7.35
C LEU A 52 6.81 -8.69 7.87
N THR A 53 7.14 -7.94 8.89
CA THR A 53 8.52 -7.82 9.40
C THR A 53 8.59 -8.00 10.89
N ASP A 54 9.51 -8.83 11.38
CA ASP A 54 9.81 -8.83 12.82
C ASP A 54 10.43 -7.47 13.23
N ILE A 55 10.15 -7.03 14.44
CA ILE A 55 10.79 -5.84 15.01
C ILE A 55 12.28 -6.09 15.20
N ARG A 56 12.63 -7.23 15.77
CA ARG A 56 14.02 -7.53 16.14
C ARG A 56 14.67 -8.47 15.13
N MET A 57 15.47 -7.91 14.26
CA MET A 57 16.29 -8.61 13.29
C MET A 57 17.66 -7.93 13.24
N GLY A 58 18.72 -8.63 13.16
CA GLY A 58 20.09 -8.21 12.92
C GLY A 58 20.44 -6.72 12.98
N ALA A 59 21.15 -6.21 11.97
CA ALA A 59 21.58 -4.81 11.90
C ALA A 59 20.48 -3.84 11.45
N VAL A 60 19.55 -4.30 10.61
CA VAL A 60 18.36 -3.54 10.16
C VAL A 60 17.12 -4.13 10.80
N ASP A 61 16.57 -3.40 11.75
CA ASP A 61 15.36 -3.78 12.49
C ASP A 61 14.07 -3.54 11.67
N GLY A 62 12.96 -4.11 12.12
CA GLY A 62 11.67 -3.96 11.46
C GLY A 62 11.13 -2.54 11.42
N LEU A 63 11.50 -1.67 12.37
CA LEU A 63 11.13 -0.26 12.34
C LEU A 63 11.89 0.49 11.25
N THR A 64 13.12 0.11 10.96
CA THR A 64 13.90 0.65 9.84
C THR A 64 13.31 0.18 8.51
N VAL A 65 12.92 -1.10 8.40
CA VAL A 65 12.18 -1.62 7.23
C VAL A 65 10.90 -0.82 7.01
N LEU A 66 10.11 -0.60 8.05
CA LEU A 66 8.88 0.21 7.99
C LEU A 66 9.16 1.61 7.44
N ARG A 67 10.13 2.35 8.00
CA ARG A 67 10.49 3.71 7.54
C ARG A 67 10.90 3.73 6.07
N GLU A 68 11.73 2.79 5.64
CA GLU A 68 12.18 2.70 4.25
C GLU A 68 11.01 2.41 3.30
N PHE A 69 10.12 1.48 3.63
CA PHE A 69 8.93 1.21 2.81
C PHE A 69 7.99 2.40 2.76
N LYS A 70 7.75 3.11 3.88
CA LYS A 70 6.92 4.33 3.87
C LYS A 70 7.51 5.45 3.01
N ARG A 71 8.83 5.51 2.89
CA ARG A 71 9.52 6.49 2.04
C ARG A 71 9.47 6.12 0.55
N MET A 72 9.71 4.86 0.19
CA MET A 72 9.80 4.43 -1.21
C MET A 72 8.48 3.97 -1.82
N SER A 73 7.57 3.42 -1.02
CA SER A 73 6.27 2.89 -1.44
C SER A 73 5.21 3.14 -0.37
N PRO A 74 4.69 4.38 -0.23
CA PRO A 74 3.73 4.74 0.82
C PRO A 74 2.46 3.89 0.83
N ASP A 75 2.06 3.37 -0.32
CA ASP A 75 0.86 2.55 -0.52
C ASP A 75 1.06 1.08 -0.11
N THR A 76 2.30 0.66 0.17
CA THR A 76 2.59 -0.68 0.69
C THR A 76 2.19 -0.74 2.16
N ALA A 77 1.35 -1.72 2.53
CA ALA A 77 1.08 -1.97 3.94
C ALA A 77 2.31 -2.63 4.60
N VAL A 78 2.62 -2.18 5.80
CA VAL A 78 3.65 -2.83 6.63
C VAL A 78 2.98 -3.26 7.93
N VAL A 79 3.06 -4.55 8.24
CA VAL A 79 2.61 -5.16 9.49
C VAL A 79 3.83 -5.63 10.25
N VAL A 80 3.90 -5.30 11.51
CA VAL A 80 5.05 -5.58 12.36
C VAL A 80 4.77 -6.78 13.22
N LEU A 81 5.68 -7.76 13.21
CA LEU A 81 5.64 -8.93 14.08
C LEU A 81 6.39 -8.60 15.37
N THR A 82 5.81 -8.92 16.52
CA THR A 82 6.41 -8.58 17.81
C THR A 82 6.38 -9.77 18.77
N SER A 83 7.44 -9.95 19.54
CA SER A 83 7.49 -10.95 20.60
C SER A 83 6.60 -10.52 21.77
N PHE A 84 6.09 -11.48 22.53
CA PHE A 84 5.29 -11.26 23.73
C PHE A 84 6.04 -10.33 24.71
N GLY A 85 5.45 -9.18 25.05
CA GLY A 85 6.02 -8.21 26.00
C GLY A 85 6.59 -6.92 25.40
N SER A 86 6.62 -6.74 24.07
CA SER A 86 7.08 -5.48 23.46
C SER A 86 5.92 -4.60 22.95
N LEU A 87 4.95 -4.33 23.83
CA LEU A 87 3.85 -3.42 23.53
C LEU A 87 4.34 -2.02 23.12
N GLU A 88 5.44 -1.57 23.72
CA GLU A 88 6.08 -0.30 23.38
C GLU A 88 6.57 -0.27 21.93
N GLY A 89 7.18 -1.35 21.44
CA GLY A 89 7.61 -1.48 20.05
C GLY A 89 6.43 -1.51 19.06
N ALA A 90 5.32 -2.15 19.42
CA ALA A 90 4.11 -2.14 18.63
C ALA A 90 3.49 -0.74 18.54
N ILE A 91 3.41 -0.02 19.66
CA ILE A 91 2.93 1.37 19.71
C ILE A 91 3.80 2.28 18.85
N GLU A 92 5.13 2.12 18.94
CA GLU A 92 6.06 2.90 18.13
C GLU A 92 5.92 2.61 16.64
N ALA A 93 5.75 1.34 16.25
CA ALA A 93 5.49 0.96 14.87
C ALA A 93 4.23 1.63 14.31
N ILE A 94 3.12 1.62 15.06
CA ILE A 94 1.87 2.29 14.65
C ILE A 94 2.08 3.80 14.50
N LYS A 95 2.79 4.46 15.42
CA LYS A 95 3.11 5.89 15.33
C LYS A 95 3.95 6.22 14.09
N GLN A 96 4.83 5.31 13.66
CA GLN A 96 5.66 5.44 12.47
C GLN A 96 4.93 5.04 11.17
N GLY A 97 3.63 4.69 11.26
CA GLY A 97 2.77 4.41 10.10
C GLY A 97 2.67 2.93 9.71
N ALA A 98 3.01 2.00 10.62
CA ALA A 98 2.63 0.61 10.41
C ALA A 98 1.11 0.49 10.28
N TYR A 99 0.67 -0.38 9.40
CA TYR A 99 -0.76 -0.64 9.22
C TYR A 99 -1.35 -1.33 10.45
N ASP A 100 -0.63 -2.34 10.97
CA ASP A 100 -1.04 -3.12 12.13
C ASP A 100 0.20 -3.80 12.75
N TYR A 101 0.00 -4.49 13.85
CA TYR A 101 1.00 -5.37 14.44
C TYR A 101 0.41 -6.75 14.76
N LEU A 102 1.26 -7.77 14.86
CA LEU A 102 0.87 -9.14 15.20
C LEU A 102 1.83 -9.70 16.25
N ALA A 103 1.28 -10.08 17.40
CA ALA A 103 2.08 -10.62 18.51
C ALA A 103 2.39 -12.12 18.31
N LYS A 104 3.66 -12.50 18.47
CA LYS A 104 4.11 -13.90 18.51
C LYS A 104 3.85 -14.49 19.92
N PRO A 105 3.39 -15.77 20.04
CA PRO A 105 2.99 -16.66 18.96
C PRO A 105 1.62 -16.31 18.38
N PHE A 106 1.51 -16.24 17.06
CA PHE A 106 0.28 -15.92 16.35
C PHE A 106 -0.47 -17.18 15.88
N LYS A 107 -1.79 -17.08 15.83
CA LYS A 107 -2.65 -18.10 15.25
C LYS A 107 -2.83 -17.85 13.76
N LYS A 108 -3.14 -18.91 13.02
CA LYS A 108 -3.37 -18.83 11.57
C LYS A 108 -4.50 -17.84 11.24
N GLU A 109 -5.54 -17.83 12.05
CA GLU A 109 -6.71 -16.97 11.90
C GLU A 109 -6.33 -15.48 12.04
N ASP A 110 -5.45 -15.15 12.99
CA ASP A 110 -4.97 -13.79 13.22
C ASP A 110 -4.17 -13.27 12.02
N ILE A 111 -3.23 -14.10 11.52
CA ILE A 111 -2.47 -13.80 10.29
C ILE A 111 -3.41 -13.53 9.14
N LYS A 112 -4.35 -14.43 8.89
CA LYS A 112 -5.29 -14.32 7.77
C LYS A 112 -6.14 -13.05 7.84
N LEU A 113 -6.61 -12.69 9.03
CA LEU A 113 -7.41 -11.50 9.26
C LEU A 113 -6.60 -10.23 8.97
N VAL A 114 -5.40 -10.12 9.55
CA VAL A 114 -4.53 -8.96 9.41
C VAL A 114 -4.09 -8.79 7.95
N VAL A 115 -3.64 -9.86 7.31
CA VAL A 115 -3.22 -9.83 5.89
C VAL A 115 -4.36 -9.40 4.98
N LYS A 116 -5.55 -9.97 5.16
CA LYS A 116 -6.73 -9.59 4.35
C LYS A 116 -7.06 -8.11 4.50
N ARG A 117 -7.14 -7.60 5.73
CA ARG A 117 -7.43 -6.17 6.00
C ARG A 117 -6.37 -5.25 5.40
N SER A 118 -5.09 -5.61 5.54
CA SER A 118 -3.98 -4.84 4.99
C SER A 118 -4.06 -4.75 3.46
N LEU A 119 -4.31 -5.86 2.78
CA LEU A 119 -4.42 -5.91 1.33
C LEU A 119 -5.67 -5.19 0.81
N ASP A 120 -6.81 -5.32 1.49
CA ASP A 120 -8.03 -4.57 1.14
C ASP A 120 -7.80 -3.06 1.27
N HIS A 121 -7.10 -2.61 2.31
CA HIS A 121 -6.72 -1.22 2.49
C HIS A 121 -5.82 -0.70 1.35
N CYS A 122 -4.76 -1.44 1.01
CA CYS A 122 -3.87 -1.08 -0.11
C CYS A 122 -4.62 -0.99 -1.43
N ARG A 123 -5.54 -1.92 -1.69
CA ARG A 123 -6.37 -1.91 -2.89
C ARG A 123 -7.21 -0.64 -2.96
N LEU A 124 -7.89 -0.27 -1.88
CA LEU A 124 -8.72 0.93 -1.82
C LEU A 124 -7.90 2.22 -2.04
N ILE A 125 -6.70 2.32 -1.48
CA ILE A 125 -5.81 3.46 -1.71
C ILE A 125 -5.45 3.57 -3.20
N ARG A 126 -5.03 2.46 -3.82
CA ARG A 126 -4.64 2.44 -5.25
C ARG A 126 -5.82 2.74 -6.17
N GLU A 127 -7.00 2.17 -5.89
CA GLU A 127 -8.22 2.47 -6.65
C GLU A 127 -8.59 3.96 -6.53
N ASN A 128 -8.50 4.55 -5.34
CA ASN A 128 -8.77 5.97 -5.13
C ASN A 128 -7.75 6.86 -5.88
N ALA A 129 -6.46 6.51 -5.83
CA ALA A 129 -5.43 7.22 -6.57
C ALA A 129 -5.67 7.16 -8.09
N ARG A 130 -6.04 5.99 -8.60
CA ARG A 130 -6.39 5.80 -10.01
C ARG A 130 -7.61 6.62 -10.43
N PHE A 131 -8.69 6.62 -9.65
CA PHE A 131 -9.86 7.44 -9.94
C PHE A 131 -9.55 8.94 -9.95
N ARG A 132 -8.72 9.40 -9.02
CA ARG A 132 -8.27 10.81 -9.01
C ARG A 132 -7.47 11.16 -10.26
N GLU A 133 -6.62 10.27 -10.75
CA GLU A 133 -5.85 10.48 -11.96
C GLU A 133 -6.74 10.45 -13.21
N GLU A 134 -7.72 9.54 -13.28
CA GLU A 134 -8.71 9.48 -14.36
C GLU A 134 -9.59 10.74 -14.39
N LEU A 135 -9.94 11.30 -13.23
CA LEU A 135 -10.66 12.58 -13.17
C LEU A 135 -9.78 13.73 -13.66
N ARG A 136 -8.52 13.81 -13.20
CA ARG A 136 -7.58 14.83 -13.67
C ARG A 136 -7.31 14.74 -15.17
N SER A 137 -7.20 13.54 -15.72
CA SER A 137 -6.99 13.35 -17.17
C SER A 137 -8.21 13.70 -18.00
N LYS A 138 -9.42 13.61 -17.44
CA LYS A 138 -10.65 14.08 -18.09
C LYS A 138 -10.81 15.60 -18.05
N ASP A 139 -10.22 16.26 -17.03
CA ASP A 139 -10.18 17.72 -16.96
C ASP A 139 -9.15 18.36 -17.91
N THR A 140 -8.35 17.57 -18.62
CA THR A 140 -7.44 18.03 -19.69
C THR A 140 -8.17 18.34 -21.01
N TRP A 141 -9.40 18.79 -20.93
CA TRP A 141 -10.08 19.40 -22.06
C TRP A 141 -9.68 20.88 -22.12
N SER A 142 -8.70 21.17 -22.97
CA SER A 142 -8.43 22.53 -23.45
C SER A 142 -7.34 23.31 -22.71
N PRO A 143 -6.62 24.16 -23.43
CA PRO A 143 -5.73 25.19 -22.87
C PRO A 143 -6.44 26.24 -22.02
N LEU A 144 -7.73 26.09 -21.74
CA LEU A 144 -8.50 26.95 -20.87
C LEU A 144 -8.24 26.59 -19.41
N VAL A 145 -7.44 27.38 -18.72
CA VAL A 145 -7.13 27.22 -17.29
C VAL A 145 -7.94 28.22 -16.48
N GLY A 146 -8.78 27.74 -15.58
CA GLY A 146 -9.48 28.60 -14.61
C GLY A 146 -10.42 27.81 -13.72
N SER A 147 -10.44 28.16 -12.43
CA SER A 147 -11.31 27.55 -11.41
C SER A 147 -12.30 28.56 -10.80
N SER A 148 -12.46 29.73 -11.42
CA SER A 148 -13.44 30.70 -10.95
C SER A 148 -14.88 30.23 -11.21
N PRO A 149 -15.88 30.67 -10.42
CA PRO A 149 -17.28 30.34 -10.65
C PRO A 149 -17.74 30.62 -12.09
N ALA A 150 -17.29 31.72 -12.68
CA ALA A 150 -17.59 32.09 -14.06
C ALA A 150 -17.01 31.09 -15.07
N MET A 151 -15.79 30.55 -14.83
CA MET A 151 -15.20 29.50 -15.68
C MET A 151 -15.94 28.18 -15.58
N LEU A 152 -16.48 27.84 -14.42
CA LEU A 152 -17.31 26.64 -14.25
C LEU A 152 -18.61 26.74 -15.07
N GLU A 153 -19.21 27.91 -15.19
CA GLU A 153 -20.36 28.16 -16.07
C GLU A 153 -19.99 27.97 -17.55
N VAL A 154 -18.82 28.48 -17.96
CA VAL A 154 -18.29 28.29 -19.31
C VAL A 154 -18.05 26.81 -19.60
N TYR A 155 -17.41 26.07 -18.70
CA TYR A 155 -17.22 24.61 -18.88
C TYR A 155 -18.55 23.87 -19.00
N THR A 156 -19.53 24.23 -18.19
CA THR A 156 -20.88 23.63 -18.28
C THR A 156 -21.54 23.90 -19.63
N LEU A 157 -21.38 25.10 -20.16
CA LEU A 157 -21.90 25.48 -21.46
C LEU A 157 -21.19 24.72 -22.59
N VAL A 158 -19.87 24.68 -22.57
CA VAL A 158 -19.04 23.92 -23.53
C VAL A 158 -19.42 22.44 -23.55
N ALA A 159 -19.56 21.82 -22.38
CA ALA A 159 -19.96 20.41 -22.27
C ALA A 159 -21.32 20.11 -22.92
N ARG A 160 -22.28 21.02 -22.80
CA ARG A 160 -23.59 20.87 -23.47
C ARG A 160 -23.52 21.01 -25.00
N VAL A 161 -22.59 21.82 -25.48
CA VAL A 161 -22.48 22.12 -26.91
C VAL A 161 -21.68 21.05 -27.65
N THR A 162 -20.73 20.39 -26.98
CA THR A 162 -19.91 19.32 -27.59
C THR A 162 -20.74 18.09 -28.01
N GLU A 163 -21.93 17.91 -27.45
CA GLU A 163 -22.87 16.85 -27.89
C GLU A 163 -23.64 17.20 -29.17
N SER A 164 -23.57 18.45 -29.63
CA SER A 164 -24.25 18.90 -30.82
C SER A 164 -23.30 19.16 -31.99
N LYS A 165 -23.72 18.94 -33.23
CA LYS A 165 -22.93 19.27 -34.43
C LYS A 165 -23.13 20.74 -34.87
N SER A 166 -23.60 21.62 -33.98
CA SER A 166 -23.91 23.00 -34.27
C SER A 166 -22.70 23.91 -34.12
N THR A 167 -22.54 24.91 -34.96
CA THR A 167 -21.51 25.95 -34.81
C THR A 167 -21.91 26.89 -33.67
N VAL A 168 -20.99 27.13 -32.73
CA VAL A 168 -21.20 28.04 -31.59
C VAL A 168 -20.31 29.25 -31.77
N LEU A 169 -20.90 30.43 -31.66
CA LEU A 169 -20.19 31.70 -31.65
C LEU A 169 -20.01 32.16 -30.18
N LEU A 170 -18.78 32.39 -29.79
CA LEU A 170 -18.46 33.02 -28.50
C LEU A 170 -18.26 34.53 -28.72
N GLN A 171 -19.05 35.33 -28.02
CA GLN A 171 -18.92 36.80 -27.99
C GLN A 171 -18.40 37.25 -26.64
#